data_59064dd32b96dbae39fe4bc780375353
#
_entry.id   59064dd32b96dbae39fe4bc780375353
#
_cell.length_a   1.000
_cell.length_b   1.000
_cell.length_c   1.000
_cell.angle_alpha   90.00
_cell.angle_beta   90.00
_cell.angle_gamma   90.00
#
_symmetry.space_group_name_H-M   'P 1'
#
loop_
_entity.id
_entity.type
_entity.pdbx_description
1 polymer ?
#
loop_
_entity_poly.entity_id
_entity_poly.type
_entity_poly.pdbx_seq_one_letter_code
_entity_poly.pdbx_strand_id
1 'polypeptide(L)'
;MKVEFVSAMDRREELIPLFQEYAEMLLETEPSFTASLEQQHYDKEIANLEEKYASPQGRIYLLYVDGKLAGCVGMKQSDAEHAELKRLYVRPAFRGNHLGELMVQKIMEDAKESGYRALRLDTLPGLKTALTL
;
A
#
# COMPACT_ATOMS: atom_id res chain seq x y z
N MET A 1 -7.80 -20.36 5.35
CA MET A 1 -7.39 -19.29 4.41
C MET A 1 -5.89 -19.09 4.53
N LYS A 2 -5.20 -19.30 3.43
CA LYS A 2 -3.75 -19.13 3.39
C LYS A 2 -3.41 -17.74 2.86
N VAL A 3 -2.75 -16.92 3.68
CA VAL A 3 -2.37 -15.54 3.33
C VAL A 3 -0.85 -15.47 3.15
N GLU A 4 -0.42 -14.88 2.04
CA GLU A 4 1.01 -14.71 1.74
C GLU A 4 1.29 -13.27 1.33
N PHE A 5 2.36 -12.70 1.89
CA PHE A 5 2.91 -11.41 1.46
C PHE A 5 4.12 -11.68 0.58
N VAL A 6 4.10 -11.11 -0.62
CA VAL A 6 5.18 -11.28 -1.59
C VAL A 6 5.67 -9.90 -2.03
N SER A 7 6.99 -9.69 -2.08
CA SER A 7 7.54 -8.43 -2.58
C SER A 7 7.05 -8.15 -4.00
N ALA A 8 6.56 -6.94 -4.22
CA ALA A 8 6.10 -6.52 -5.53
C ALA A 8 7.21 -5.95 -6.40
N MET A 9 8.43 -5.80 -5.86
CA MET A 9 9.54 -5.19 -6.61
C MET A 9 9.85 -5.92 -7.91
N ASP A 10 9.72 -7.24 -7.91
CA ASP A 10 9.97 -8.08 -9.09
C ASP A 10 8.68 -8.51 -9.80
N ARG A 11 7.54 -7.95 -9.42
CA ARG A 11 6.21 -8.30 -9.95
C ARG A 11 5.39 -7.06 -10.24
N ARG A 12 6.02 -6.08 -10.90
CA ARG A 12 5.40 -4.78 -11.18
C ARG A 12 4.13 -4.89 -12.01
N GLU A 13 4.08 -5.83 -12.94
CA GLU A 13 2.91 -6.05 -13.80
C GLU A 13 1.66 -6.44 -13.00
N GLU A 14 1.82 -7.04 -11.82
CA GLU A 14 0.68 -7.39 -10.96
C GLU A 14 0.18 -6.19 -10.15
N LEU A 15 1.01 -5.15 -9.96
CA LEU A 15 0.59 -3.90 -9.32
C LEU A 15 -0.29 -3.05 -10.23
N ILE A 16 -0.11 -3.12 -11.52
CA ILE A 16 -0.82 -2.26 -12.47
C ILE A 16 -2.33 -2.35 -12.30
N PRO A 17 -2.97 -3.54 -12.36
CA PRO A 17 -4.42 -3.61 -12.16
C PRO A 17 -4.86 -3.19 -10.76
N LEU A 18 -4.05 -3.47 -9.74
CA LEU A 18 -4.38 -3.09 -8.36
C LEU A 18 -4.38 -1.57 -8.19
N PHE A 19 -3.39 -0.89 -8.75
CA PHE A 19 -3.33 0.58 -8.69
C PHE A 19 -4.47 1.22 -9.48
N GLN A 20 -4.84 0.63 -10.62
CA GLN A 20 -6.00 1.10 -11.39
C GLN A 20 -7.30 0.95 -10.60
N GLU A 21 -7.51 -0.21 -9.97
CA GLU A 21 -8.68 -0.45 -9.13
C GLU A 21 -8.71 0.49 -7.92
N TYR A 22 -7.55 0.73 -7.31
CA TYR A 22 -7.41 1.67 -6.20
C TYR A 22 -7.80 3.09 -6.61
N ALA A 23 -7.31 3.54 -7.78
CA ALA A 23 -7.64 4.86 -8.31
C ALA A 23 -9.13 5.01 -8.59
N GLU A 24 -9.76 3.99 -9.17
CA GLU A 24 -11.20 3.98 -9.42
C GLU A 24 -11.99 4.07 -8.12
N MET A 25 -11.56 3.33 -7.09
CA MET A 25 -12.20 3.40 -5.78
C MET A 25 -12.11 4.80 -5.17
N LEU A 26 -10.95 5.45 -5.28
CA LEU A 26 -10.76 6.81 -4.79
C LEU A 26 -11.66 7.80 -5.53
N LEU A 27 -11.84 7.64 -6.83
CA LEU A 27 -12.74 8.49 -7.63
C LEU A 27 -14.18 8.36 -7.18
N GLU A 28 -14.63 7.16 -6.85
CA GLU A 28 -15.98 6.94 -6.33
C GLU A 28 -16.18 7.59 -4.98
N THR A 29 -15.13 7.59 -4.15
CA THR A 29 -15.17 8.17 -2.79
C THR A 29 -15.00 9.69 -2.82
N GLU A 30 -14.15 10.21 -3.71
CA GLU A 30 -13.83 11.62 -3.86
C GLU A 30 -13.94 12.04 -5.33
N PRO A 31 -15.14 12.48 -5.80
CA PRO A 31 -15.33 12.86 -7.19
C PRO A 31 -14.47 14.04 -7.67
N SER A 32 -13.88 14.81 -6.75
CA SER A 32 -12.97 15.90 -7.10
C SER A 32 -11.61 15.41 -7.59
N PHE A 33 -11.29 14.13 -7.41
CA PHE A 33 -10.06 13.54 -7.93
C PHE A 33 -10.08 13.54 -9.46
N THR A 34 -8.99 13.99 -10.07
CA THR A 34 -8.87 13.92 -11.53
C THR A 34 -8.16 12.61 -11.90
N ALA A 35 -8.91 11.70 -12.51
CA ALA A 35 -8.44 10.36 -12.86
C ALA A 35 -7.15 10.38 -13.68
N SER A 36 -7.01 11.32 -14.61
CA SER A 36 -5.85 11.40 -15.49
C SER A 36 -4.56 11.73 -14.73
N LEU A 37 -4.63 12.65 -13.75
CA LEU A 37 -3.47 13.02 -12.95
C LEU A 37 -3.02 11.88 -12.05
N GLU A 38 -3.97 11.20 -11.40
CA GLU A 38 -3.68 10.06 -10.55
C GLU A 38 -3.11 8.89 -11.35
N GLN A 39 -3.64 8.63 -12.54
CA GLN A 39 -3.13 7.58 -13.39
C GLN A 39 -1.69 7.83 -13.80
N GLN A 40 -1.35 9.07 -14.19
CA GLN A 40 0.02 9.44 -14.52
C GLN A 40 0.96 9.29 -13.33
N HIS A 41 0.49 9.65 -12.15
CA HIS A 41 1.26 9.53 -10.92
C HIS A 41 1.55 8.06 -10.60
N TYR A 42 0.55 7.19 -10.72
CA TYR A 42 0.73 5.76 -10.47
C TYR A 42 1.61 5.08 -11.50
N ASP A 43 1.51 5.48 -12.77
CA ASP A 43 2.36 4.95 -13.83
C ASP A 43 3.84 5.27 -13.55
N LYS A 44 4.13 6.50 -13.10
CA LYS A 44 5.47 6.91 -12.70
C LYS A 44 5.95 6.13 -11.48
N GLU A 45 5.07 5.95 -10.50
CA GLU A 45 5.40 5.21 -9.29
C GLU A 45 5.76 3.77 -9.58
N ILE A 46 4.99 3.09 -10.43
CA ILE A 46 5.28 1.71 -10.85
C ILE A 46 6.59 1.62 -11.62
N ALA A 47 6.87 2.59 -12.48
CA ALA A 47 8.11 2.63 -13.25
C ALA A 47 9.34 2.83 -12.34
N ASN A 48 9.17 3.47 -11.18
CA ASN A 48 10.26 3.84 -10.28
C ASN A 48 9.97 3.41 -8.83
N LEU A 49 9.56 2.16 -8.64
CA LEU A 49 9.19 1.64 -7.31
C LEU A 49 10.31 1.80 -6.29
N GLU A 50 11.56 1.63 -6.70
CA GLU A 50 12.72 1.71 -5.82
C GLU A 50 12.90 3.09 -5.18
N GLU A 51 12.42 4.16 -5.77
CA GLU A 51 12.51 5.49 -5.18
C GLU A 51 11.74 5.61 -3.87
N LYS A 52 10.59 4.95 -3.77
CA LYS A 52 9.72 5.02 -2.59
C LYS A 52 9.79 3.79 -1.71
N TYR A 53 9.94 2.62 -2.30
CA TYR A 53 9.67 1.36 -1.63
C TYR A 53 10.87 0.44 -1.48
N ALA A 54 12.06 0.88 -1.84
CA ALA A 54 13.26 0.06 -1.69
C ALA A 54 13.59 -0.21 -0.22
N SER A 55 13.90 -1.48 0.09
CA SER A 55 14.36 -1.90 1.40
C SER A 55 15.75 -1.29 1.70
N PRO A 56 16.08 -0.95 2.95
CA PRO A 56 15.29 -1.17 4.17
C PRO A 56 14.30 -0.07 4.51
N GLN A 57 14.35 1.12 3.86
CA GLN A 57 13.52 2.25 4.20
C GLN A 57 12.06 2.08 3.79
N GLY A 58 11.82 1.34 2.72
CA GLY A 58 10.48 1.11 2.19
C GLY A 58 10.18 -0.36 1.96
N ARG A 59 8.92 -0.64 1.67
CA ARG A 59 8.41 -1.96 1.31
C ARG A 59 7.23 -1.80 0.37
N ILE A 60 7.05 -2.74 -0.52
CA ILE A 60 5.80 -2.86 -1.30
C ILE A 60 5.51 -4.34 -1.46
N TYR A 61 4.31 -4.75 -1.05
CA TYR A 61 3.87 -6.13 -1.05
C TYR A 61 2.64 -6.34 -1.91
N LEU A 62 2.59 -7.52 -2.54
CA LEU A 62 1.36 -8.12 -3.03
C LEU A 62 0.84 -9.05 -1.95
N LEU A 63 -0.47 -9.10 -1.81
CA LEU A 63 -1.15 -10.01 -0.91
C LEU A 63 -1.84 -11.09 -1.72
N TYR A 64 -1.52 -12.35 -1.44
CA TYR A 64 -2.18 -13.51 -2.04
C TYR A 64 -3.00 -14.23 -0.98
N VAL A 65 -4.20 -14.62 -1.34
CA VAL A 65 -5.08 -15.45 -0.50
C VAL A 65 -5.41 -16.71 -1.28
N ASP A 66 -5.02 -17.85 -0.73
CA ASP A 66 -5.20 -19.16 -1.37
C ASP A 66 -4.66 -19.17 -2.81
N GLY A 67 -3.51 -18.52 -3.03
CA GLY A 67 -2.85 -18.45 -4.32
C GLY A 67 -3.40 -17.43 -5.30
N LYS A 68 -4.39 -16.62 -4.88
CA LYS A 68 -5.03 -15.59 -5.72
C LYS A 68 -4.61 -14.21 -5.28
N LEU A 69 -4.35 -13.33 -6.24
CA LEU A 69 -3.98 -11.95 -5.97
C LEU A 69 -5.17 -11.21 -5.34
N ALA A 70 -5.02 -10.79 -4.08
CA ALA A 70 -6.09 -10.19 -3.30
C ALA A 70 -5.91 -8.69 -3.05
N GLY A 71 -4.68 -8.18 -3.08
CA GLY A 71 -4.44 -6.78 -2.80
C GLY A 71 -2.97 -6.40 -2.76
N CYS A 72 -2.71 -5.20 -2.25
CA CYS A 72 -1.36 -4.67 -2.10
C CYS A 72 -1.27 -3.71 -0.91
N VAL A 73 -0.06 -3.46 -0.46
CA VAL A 73 0.23 -2.47 0.59
C VAL A 73 1.69 -2.07 0.51
N GLY A 74 1.97 -0.80 0.76
CA GLY A 74 3.31 -0.26 0.74
C GLY A 74 3.65 0.53 1.99
N MET A 75 4.95 0.71 2.18
CA MET A 75 5.52 1.57 3.21
C MET A 75 6.61 2.41 2.58
N LYS A 76 6.56 3.71 2.81
CA LYS A 76 7.64 4.61 2.41
C LYS A 76 8.14 5.40 3.60
N GLN A 77 9.38 5.87 3.52
CA GLN A 77 9.92 6.76 4.53
C GLN A 77 9.28 8.15 4.39
N SER A 78 8.77 8.68 5.49
CA SER A 78 8.24 10.06 5.57
C SER A 78 9.33 11.01 6.05
N ASP A 79 10.01 10.64 7.14
CA ASP A 79 11.19 11.34 7.65
C ASP A 79 12.05 10.33 8.42
N ALA A 80 13.09 10.81 9.13
CA ALA A 80 14.04 9.94 9.83
C ALA A 80 13.38 9.02 10.86
N GLU A 81 12.26 9.41 11.44
CA GLU A 81 11.59 8.69 12.52
C GLU A 81 10.24 8.10 12.14
N HIS A 82 9.70 8.51 10.97
CA HIS A 82 8.34 8.16 10.57
C HIS A 82 8.31 7.47 9.22
N ALA A 83 7.51 6.40 9.14
CA ALA A 83 7.13 5.78 7.87
C ALA A 83 5.66 6.10 7.58
N GLU A 84 5.26 5.96 6.33
CA GLU A 84 3.88 6.08 5.89
C GLU A 84 3.42 4.79 5.27
N LEU A 85 2.22 4.33 5.65
CA LEU A 85 1.54 3.26 4.97
C LEU A 85 0.91 3.82 3.70
N LYS A 86 1.14 3.16 2.57
CA LYS A 86 0.70 3.60 1.26
C LYS A 86 0.03 2.47 0.49
N ARG A 87 -0.91 2.83 -0.38
CA ARG A 87 -1.48 1.91 -1.38
C ARG A 87 -2.12 0.66 -0.78
N LEU A 88 -2.71 0.78 0.41
CA LEU A 88 -3.45 -0.34 0.99
C LEU A 88 -4.73 -0.54 0.20
N TYR A 89 -4.85 -1.69 -0.44
CA TYR A 89 -6.01 -2.04 -1.24
C TYR A 89 -6.30 -3.52 -1.14
N VAL A 90 -7.58 -3.84 -0.93
CA VAL A 90 -8.08 -5.23 -0.94
C VAL A 90 -9.15 -5.32 -2.01
N ARG A 91 -9.00 -6.25 -2.95
CA ARG A 91 -10.00 -6.47 -4.00
C ARG A 91 -11.35 -6.83 -3.39
N PRO A 92 -12.48 -6.37 -3.98
CA PRO A 92 -13.81 -6.58 -3.41
C PRO A 92 -14.13 -8.05 -3.06
N ALA A 93 -13.68 -9.00 -3.88
CA ALA A 93 -13.93 -10.42 -3.66
C ALA A 93 -13.32 -10.97 -2.37
N PHE A 94 -12.34 -10.27 -1.80
CA PHE A 94 -11.61 -10.71 -0.61
C PHE A 94 -11.92 -9.89 0.64
N ARG A 95 -12.78 -8.89 0.53
CA ARG A 95 -13.15 -8.03 1.66
C ARG A 95 -13.97 -8.81 2.69
N GLY A 96 -13.97 -8.32 3.94
CA GLY A 96 -14.69 -8.96 5.03
C GLY A 96 -13.90 -10.04 5.76
N ASN A 97 -12.63 -10.22 5.45
CA ASN A 97 -11.76 -11.24 6.05
C ASN A 97 -10.64 -10.66 6.90
N HIS A 98 -10.77 -9.40 7.33
CA HIS A 98 -9.76 -8.68 8.15
C HIS A 98 -8.39 -8.58 7.48
N LEU A 99 -8.33 -8.61 6.15
CA LEU A 99 -7.06 -8.55 5.42
C LEU A 99 -6.39 -7.17 5.54
N GLY A 100 -7.20 -6.10 5.59
CA GLY A 100 -6.67 -4.75 5.81
C GLY A 100 -5.92 -4.65 7.14
N GLU A 101 -6.46 -5.24 8.19
CA GLU A 101 -5.82 -5.29 9.51
C GLU A 101 -4.51 -6.06 9.47
N LEU A 102 -4.48 -7.19 8.77
CA LEU A 102 -3.26 -7.98 8.58
C LEU A 102 -2.18 -7.19 7.84
N MET A 103 -2.58 -6.43 6.82
CA MET A 103 -1.65 -5.59 6.07
C MET A 103 -1.06 -4.47 6.93
N VAL A 104 -1.89 -3.79 7.72
CA VAL A 104 -1.43 -2.75 8.64
C VAL A 104 -0.45 -3.35 9.63
N GLN A 105 -0.78 -4.50 10.20
CA GLN A 105 0.08 -5.19 11.17
C GLN A 105 1.42 -5.58 10.54
N LYS A 106 1.40 -6.08 9.32
CA LYS A 106 2.63 -6.43 8.59
C LYS A 106 3.53 -5.22 8.41
N ILE A 107 2.96 -4.10 7.99
CA ILE A 107 3.71 -2.86 7.79
C ILE A 107 4.23 -2.30 9.13
N MET A 108 3.44 -2.40 10.21
CA MET A 108 3.89 -2.00 11.54
C MET A 108 5.12 -2.80 11.99
N GLU A 109 5.12 -4.10 11.77
CA GLU A 109 6.26 -4.96 12.10
C GLU A 109 7.50 -4.57 11.29
N ASP A 110 7.34 -4.33 10.00
CA ASP A 110 8.43 -3.90 9.12
C ASP A 110 8.96 -2.53 9.50
N ALA A 111 8.08 -1.60 9.87
CA ALA A 111 8.45 -0.26 10.30
C ALA A 111 9.28 -0.31 11.60
N LYS A 112 8.85 -1.12 12.55
CA LYS A 112 9.60 -1.36 13.79
C LYS A 112 10.99 -1.91 13.50
N GLU A 113 11.06 -2.93 12.67
CA GLU A 113 12.31 -3.60 12.28
C GLU A 113 13.27 -2.63 11.59
N SER A 114 12.73 -1.69 10.81
CA SER A 114 13.53 -0.66 10.12
C SER A 114 13.93 0.51 11.02
N GLY A 115 13.47 0.52 12.28
CA GLY A 115 13.87 1.53 13.26
C GLY A 115 12.98 2.76 13.32
N TYR A 116 11.84 2.75 12.67
CA TYR A 116 10.89 3.86 12.74
C TYR A 116 10.18 3.89 14.10
N ARG A 117 9.84 5.10 14.56
CA ARG A 117 9.13 5.30 15.83
C ARG A 117 7.63 5.36 15.67
N ALA A 118 7.14 5.72 14.48
CA ALA A 118 5.71 5.83 14.22
C ALA A 118 5.41 5.51 12.77
N LEU A 119 4.19 5.02 12.55
CA LEU A 119 3.65 4.75 11.22
C LEU A 119 2.46 5.65 10.99
N ARG A 120 2.50 6.46 9.93
CA ARG A 120 1.40 7.34 9.54
C ARG A 120 0.47 6.60 8.59
N LEU A 121 -0.82 6.78 8.79
CA LEU A 121 -1.87 6.19 7.96
C LEU A 121 -2.69 7.32 7.34
N ASP A 122 -2.75 7.35 6.00
CA ASP A 122 -3.63 8.24 5.26
C ASP A 122 -4.81 7.41 4.77
N THR A 123 -5.89 7.37 5.55
CA THR A 123 -7.06 6.54 5.25
C THR A 123 -8.03 7.23 4.31
N LEU A 124 -8.15 8.57 4.44
CA LEU A 124 -8.98 9.41 3.58
C LEU A 124 -8.29 10.77 3.42
N PRO A 125 -8.57 11.52 2.34
CA PRO A 125 -8.03 12.88 2.20
C PRO A 125 -8.36 13.72 3.44
N GLY A 126 -7.33 14.25 4.08
CA GLY A 126 -7.45 15.08 5.26
C GLY A 126 -7.49 14.34 6.59
N LEU A 127 -7.62 13.02 6.59
CA LEU A 127 -7.58 12.22 7.80
C LEU A 127 -6.23 11.52 7.92
N LYS A 128 -5.42 11.98 8.86
CA LYS A 128 -4.10 11.40 9.13
C LYS A 128 -4.08 10.83 10.54
N THR A 129 -3.70 9.59 10.64
CA THR A 129 -3.53 8.89 11.91
C THR A 129 -2.11 8.40 12.03
N ALA A 130 -1.52 8.51 13.21
CA ALA A 130 -0.19 7.97 13.49
C ALA A 130 -0.29 6.88 14.55
N LEU A 131 0.37 5.76 14.30
CA LEU A 131 0.49 4.65 15.25
C LEU A 131 1.90 4.66 15.82
N THR A 132 2.00 4.64 17.15
CA THR A 132 3.28 4.53 17.85
C THR A 132 3.78 3.09 17.73
N LEU A 133 5.02 2.95 17.37
CA LEU A 133 5.65 1.63 17.19
C LEU A 133 6.42 1.18 18.43
#